data_50b1bfad4f74605c4f03faf0ff548323
#
_entry.id   50b1bfad4f74605c4f03faf0ff548323
#
_cell.length_a   1.000
_cell.length_b   1.000
_cell.length_c   1.000
_cell.angle_alpha   90.00
_cell.angle_beta   90.00
_cell.angle_gamma   90.00
#
_symmetry.space_group_name_H-M   'P 1'
#
loop_
_entity.id
_entity.type
_entity.pdbx_description
1 polymer ?
#
loop_
_entity_poly.entity_id
_entity_poly.type
_entity_poly.pdbx_seq_one_letter_code
_entity_poly.pdbx_strand_id
1 'polypeptide(L)'
;AALRAGVSKSVLSRRMAALEERLGVRLIQRTTRRLALTAAGEQFAVECRALVAQGERARAVVMAAQESPQGMLRVSAPVFMAETWFGEFVSEFIARWPLAKVQLLAINRPVDMVAEGIDIALVTASGALADSTLHYKKLHTQADILVASSQWLARHPQVKAIDDLNRVDGILRLTNNGGSQWQVI
;
A
#
# COMPACT_ATOMS: atom_id res chain seq x y z
N ALA A 1 -12.53 10.13 14.34
CA ALA A 1 -11.98 11.45 14.00
C ALA A 1 -11.79 12.31 15.26
N ALA A 2 -12.83 12.63 16.04
CA ALA A 2 -12.75 13.50 17.21
C ALA A 2 -11.73 13.02 18.26
N LEU A 3 -11.72 11.73 18.57
CA LEU A 3 -10.74 11.10 19.49
C LEU A 3 -9.29 11.22 18.99
N ARG A 4 -9.06 11.13 17.67
CA ARG A 4 -7.72 11.30 17.09
C ARG A 4 -7.25 12.75 17.07
N ALA A 5 -8.18 13.71 17.00
CA ALA A 5 -7.88 15.14 16.98
C ALA A 5 -7.84 15.77 18.38
N GLY A 6 -8.09 15.03 19.46
CA GLY A 6 -8.10 15.53 20.83
C GLY A 6 -9.16 16.60 21.10
N VAL A 7 -10.22 16.65 20.29
CA VAL A 7 -11.28 17.66 20.40
C VAL A 7 -12.66 17.01 20.55
N SER A 8 -13.61 17.72 21.16
CA SER A 8 -14.97 17.21 21.30
C SER A 8 -15.70 17.14 19.95
N LYS A 9 -16.70 16.24 19.85
CA LYS A 9 -17.53 16.12 18.63
C LYS A 9 -18.20 17.44 18.24
N SER A 10 -18.64 18.24 19.21
CA SER A 10 -19.28 19.54 18.98
C SER A 10 -18.33 20.58 18.40
N VAL A 11 -17.07 20.60 18.85
CA VAL A 11 -16.03 21.50 18.31
C VAL A 11 -15.70 21.10 16.88
N LEU A 12 -15.53 19.81 16.60
CA LEU A 12 -15.26 19.33 15.25
C LEU A 12 -16.42 19.65 14.29
N SER A 13 -17.66 19.47 14.74
CA SER A 13 -18.86 19.80 13.95
C SER A 13 -18.96 21.30 13.63
N ARG A 14 -18.67 22.19 14.59
CA ARG A 14 -18.65 23.63 14.35
C ARG A 14 -17.54 24.04 13.38
N ARG A 15 -16.33 23.51 13.53
CA ARG A 15 -15.21 23.80 12.62
C ARG A 15 -15.52 23.34 11.19
N MET A 16 -16.17 22.20 11.04
CA MET A 16 -16.58 21.69 9.72
C MET A 16 -17.66 22.57 9.10
N ALA A 17 -18.67 22.99 9.85
CA ALA A 17 -19.70 23.91 9.35
C ALA A 17 -19.13 25.26 8.92
N ALA A 18 -18.23 25.85 9.70
CA ALA A 18 -17.55 27.08 9.33
C ALA A 18 -16.66 26.92 8.08
N LEU A 19 -16.05 25.75 7.88
CA LEU A 19 -15.29 25.45 6.67
C LEU A 19 -16.21 25.36 5.45
N GLU A 20 -17.32 24.64 5.55
CA GLU A 20 -18.34 24.51 4.49
C GLU A 20 -18.92 25.87 4.10
N GLU A 21 -19.20 26.74 5.08
CA GLU A 21 -19.66 28.11 4.88
C GLU A 21 -18.64 28.95 4.10
N ARG A 22 -17.37 28.90 4.50
CA ARG A 22 -16.28 29.62 3.81
C ARG A 22 -16.06 29.16 2.38
N LEU A 23 -16.23 27.86 2.12
CA LEU A 23 -16.07 27.27 0.79
C LEU A 23 -17.32 27.39 -0.07
N GLY A 24 -18.47 27.73 0.51
CA GLY A 24 -19.75 27.80 -0.19
C GLY A 24 -20.29 26.44 -0.65
N VAL A 25 -19.71 25.35 -0.16
CA VAL A 25 -20.08 23.99 -0.59
C VAL A 25 -20.12 23.02 0.59
N ARG A 26 -21.07 22.09 0.58
CA ARG A 26 -21.13 21.04 1.59
C ARG A 26 -20.13 19.93 1.28
N LEU A 27 -19.31 19.62 2.26
CA LEU A 27 -18.33 18.52 2.19
C LEU A 27 -18.83 17.26 2.86
N ILE A 28 -19.77 17.37 3.81
CA ILE A 28 -20.33 16.26 4.56
C ILE A 28 -21.84 16.18 4.37
N GLN A 29 -22.29 15.01 3.98
CA GLN A 29 -23.70 14.66 3.91
C GLN A 29 -24.11 14.01 5.25
N ARG A 30 -25.01 14.67 5.97
CA ARG A 30 -25.57 14.16 7.24
C ARG A 30 -26.90 13.51 6.94
N THR A 31 -26.98 12.21 7.07
CA THR A 31 -28.25 11.49 7.17
C THR A 31 -28.47 11.09 8.62
N THR A 32 -29.72 10.82 9.01
CA THR A 32 -30.05 10.40 10.38
C THR A 32 -29.38 9.10 10.80
N ARG A 33 -28.81 8.35 9.85
CA ARG A 33 -28.18 7.03 10.08
C ARG A 33 -26.69 6.96 9.75
N ARG A 34 -26.16 7.86 8.92
CA ARG A 34 -24.74 7.81 8.48
C ARG A 34 -24.17 9.20 8.20
N LEU A 35 -22.89 9.33 8.45
CA LEU A 35 -22.07 10.45 8.05
C LEU A 35 -21.27 10.02 6.84
N ALA A 36 -21.44 10.68 5.69
CA ALA A 36 -20.72 10.39 4.46
C ALA A 36 -20.13 11.69 3.89
N LEU A 37 -19.07 11.60 3.10
CA LEU A 37 -18.57 12.72 2.32
C LEU A 37 -19.49 12.95 1.11
N THR A 38 -19.59 14.19 0.65
CA THR A 38 -20.12 14.52 -0.67
C THR A 38 -19.02 14.28 -1.71
N ALA A 39 -19.36 14.29 -3.01
CA ALA A 39 -18.36 14.21 -4.07
C ALA A 39 -17.31 15.32 -3.95
N ALA A 40 -17.72 16.56 -3.66
CA ALA A 40 -16.82 17.66 -3.34
C ALA A 40 -15.99 17.40 -2.08
N GLY A 41 -16.60 16.77 -1.06
CA GLY A 41 -15.93 16.38 0.18
C GLY A 41 -14.86 15.32 -0.03
N GLU A 42 -15.09 14.36 -0.92
CA GLU A 42 -14.09 13.34 -1.26
C GLU A 42 -12.88 13.94 -1.98
N GLN A 43 -13.11 14.78 -2.98
CA GLN A 43 -12.05 15.50 -3.68
C GLN A 43 -11.26 16.41 -2.72
N PHE A 44 -11.95 17.19 -1.92
CA PHE A 44 -11.32 18.07 -0.93
C PHE A 44 -10.50 17.29 0.11
N ALA A 45 -10.95 16.11 0.52
CA ALA A 45 -10.23 15.27 1.46
C ALA A 45 -8.95 14.68 0.84
N VAL A 46 -8.91 14.44 -0.47
CA VAL A 46 -7.69 14.02 -1.19
C VAL A 46 -6.65 15.13 -1.14
N GLU A 47 -7.05 16.37 -1.50
CA GLU A 47 -6.15 17.52 -1.50
C GLU A 47 -5.66 17.87 -0.08
N CYS A 48 -6.54 17.80 0.92
CA CYS A 48 -6.13 17.99 2.31
C CYS A 48 -5.10 16.98 2.77
N ARG A 49 -5.23 15.71 2.37
CA ARG A 49 -4.24 14.67 2.68
C ARG A 49 -2.91 14.96 2.01
N ALA A 50 -2.92 15.37 0.75
CA ALA A 50 -1.72 15.77 0.02
C ALA A 50 -1.02 16.96 0.70
N LEU A 51 -1.76 17.95 1.15
CA LEU A 51 -1.23 19.13 1.86
C LEU A 51 -0.60 18.74 3.20
N VAL A 52 -1.26 17.89 3.97
CA VAL A 52 -0.71 17.38 5.24
C VAL A 52 0.57 16.59 4.97
N ALA A 53 0.57 15.70 3.98
CA ALA A 53 1.75 14.93 3.60
C ALA A 53 2.91 15.84 3.13
N GLN A 54 2.61 16.94 2.43
CA GLN A 54 3.62 17.91 2.05
C GLN A 54 4.18 18.67 3.25
N GLY A 55 3.35 19.02 4.22
CA GLY A 55 3.78 19.62 5.49
C GLY A 55 4.69 18.71 6.29
N GLU A 56 4.36 17.41 6.37
CA GLU A 56 5.23 16.40 7.01
C GLU A 56 6.55 16.21 6.24
N ARG A 57 6.52 16.24 4.92
CA ARG A 57 7.76 16.21 4.11
C ARG A 57 8.65 17.41 4.37
N ALA A 58 8.09 18.62 4.39
CA ALA A 58 8.84 19.83 4.72
C ALA A 58 9.48 19.75 6.12
N ARG A 59 8.74 19.23 7.09
CA ARG A 59 9.25 18.96 8.43
C ARG A 59 10.37 17.91 8.40
N ALA A 60 10.20 16.83 7.64
CA ALA A 60 11.19 15.76 7.51
C ALA A 60 12.52 16.26 6.93
N VAL A 61 12.50 17.20 5.98
CA VAL A 61 13.71 17.83 5.43
C VAL A 61 14.51 18.54 6.52
N VAL A 62 13.83 19.28 7.40
CA VAL A 62 14.49 19.96 8.53
C VAL A 62 14.99 18.95 9.56
N MET A 63 14.22 17.89 9.81
CA MET A 63 14.56 16.83 10.75
C MET A 63 15.65 15.89 10.24
N ALA A 64 15.78 15.72 8.92
CA ALA A 64 16.87 14.95 8.30
C ALA A 64 18.25 15.61 8.52
N ALA A 65 18.29 16.88 8.88
CA ALA A 65 19.49 17.54 9.36
C ALA A 65 19.88 17.10 10.80
N GLN A 66 19.01 16.39 11.50
CA GLN A 66 19.30 15.72 12.77
C GLN A 66 19.66 14.26 12.48
N GLU A 67 20.77 13.78 12.98
CA GLU A 67 21.39 12.48 12.65
C GLU A 67 20.55 11.21 12.98
N SER A 68 19.32 11.35 13.46
CA SER A 68 18.50 10.22 13.89
C SER A 68 17.10 10.23 13.28
N PRO A 69 16.69 9.18 12.53
CA PRO A 69 15.33 8.99 12.09
C PRO A 69 14.34 8.99 13.25
N GLN A 70 13.23 9.75 13.11
CA GLN A 70 12.17 9.82 14.10
C GLN A 70 10.81 10.05 13.45
N GLY A 71 9.74 9.69 14.17
CA GLY A 71 8.36 9.87 13.69
C GLY A 71 7.75 8.58 13.15
N MET A 72 6.59 8.69 12.51
CA MET A 72 5.80 7.56 12.00
C MET A 72 6.08 7.34 10.51
N LEU A 73 6.55 6.15 10.17
CA LEU A 73 6.70 5.67 8.80
C LEU A 73 5.56 4.67 8.52
N ARG A 74 4.77 4.94 7.48
CA ARG A 74 3.67 4.07 7.04
C ARG A 74 4.07 3.31 5.80
N VAL A 75 4.13 2.00 5.92
CA VAL A 75 4.60 1.11 4.86
C VAL A 75 3.50 0.13 4.51
N SER A 76 3.22 -0.04 3.23
CA SER A 76 2.41 -1.17 2.75
C SER A 76 3.30 -2.22 2.09
N ALA A 77 2.95 -3.49 2.29
CA ALA A 77 3.65 -4.60 1.67
C ALA A 77 2.66 -5.74 1.37
N PRO A 78 2.94 -6.58 0.33
CA PRO A 78 2.23 -7.82 0.16
C PRO A 78 2.29 -8.69 1.43
N VAL A 79 1.18 -9.38 1.74
CA VAL A 79 1.06 -10.16 2.98
C VAL A 79 2.22 -11.13 3.14
N PHE A 80 2.59 -11.87 2.08
CA PHE A 80 3.68 -12.83 2.15
C PHE A 80 5.05 -12.19 2.48
N MET A 81 5.30 -10.95 2.02
CA MET A 81 6.53 -10.23 2.37
C MET A 81 6.52 -9.79 3.82
N ALA A 82 5.39 -9.29 4.30
CA ALA A 82 5.23 -8.82 5.67
C ALA A 82 5.39 -9.96 6.68
N GLU A 83 4.89 -11.15 6.36
CA GLU A 83 4.95 -12.35 7.20
C GLU A 83 6.28 -13.10 7.13
N THR A 84 7.10 -12.84 6.11
CA THR A 84 8.39 -13.50 5.95
C THR A 84 9.55 -12.61 6.38
N TRP A 85 10.26 -12.03 5.44
CA TRP A 85 11.52 -11.31 5.67
C TRP A 85 11.35 -9.83 6.05
N PHE A 86 10.25 -9.18 5.60
CA PHE A 86 10.12 -7.74 5.80
C PHE A 86 9.78 -7.38 7.25
N GLY A 87 9.11 -8.27 7.98
CA GLY A 87 8.86 -8.12 9.41
C GLY A 87 10.15 -8.06 10.24
N GLU A 88 11.12 -8.91 9.92
CA GLU A 88 12.45 -8.89 10.55
C GLU A 88 13.18 -7.59 10.25
N PHE A 89 13.20 -7.17 8.97
CA PHE A 89 13.80 -5.91 8.56
C PHE A 89 13.21 -4.70 9.32
N VAL A 90 11.89 -4.66 9.49
CA VAL A 90 11.23 -3.60 10.27
C VAL A 90 11.64 -3.65 11.74
N SER A 91 11.78 -4.84 12.31
CA SER A 91 12.22 -5.02 13.70
C SER A 91 13.64 -4.53 13.91
N GLU A 92 14.56 -4.86 13.01
CA GLU A 92 15.94 -4.35 13.04
C GLU A 92 16.00 -2.83 12.89
N PHE A 93 15.18 -2.28 11.98
CA PHE A 93 15.11 -0.83 11.78
C PHE A 93 14.67 -0.11 13.06
N ILE A 94 13.61 -0.58 13.72
CA ILE A 94 13.11 0.02 14.98
C ILE A 94 14.11 -0.14 16.10
N ALA A 95 14.79 -1.28 16.19
CA ALA A 95 15.84 -1.49 17.18
C ALA A 95 17.01 -0.52 17.00
N ARG A 96 17.39 -0.23 15.77
CA ARG A 96 18.46 0.73 15.42
C ARG A 96 18.04 2.18 15.63
N TRP A 97 16.75 2.50 15.44
CA TRP A 97 16.21 3.85 15.48
C TRP A 97 15.01 3.94 16.44
N PRO A 98 15.22 3.99 17.77
CA PRO A 98 14.14 3.89 18.75
C PRO A 98 13.10 5.02 18.70
N LEU A 99 13.43 6.16 18.09
CA LEU A 99 12.52 7.28 17.92
C LEU A 99 11.64 7.15 16.65
N ALA A 100 11.98 6.22 15.78
CA ALA A 100 11.15 5.89 14.61
C ALA A 100 10.05 4.89 15.02
N LYS A 101 8.86 5.09 14.44
CA LYS A 101 7.73 4.16 14.56
C LYS A 101 7.35 3.70 13.17
N VAL A 102 7.04 2.42 12.99
CA VAL A 102 6.61 1.87 11.72
C VAL A 102 5.19 1.32 11.86
N GLN A 103 4.32 1.74 10.96
CA GLN A 103 3.01 1.14 10.75
C GLN A 103 3.08 0.31 9.47
N LEU A 104 3.09 -1.01 9.61
CA LEU A 104 3.11 -1.94 8.48
C LEU A 104 1.68 -2.37 8.15
N LEU A 105 1.27 -2.15 6.91
CA LEU A 105 0.00 -2.54 6.33
C LEU A 105 0.22 -3.71 5.37
N ALA A 106 -0.12 -4.93 5.81
CA ALA A 106 0.00 -6.14 5.00
C ALA A 106 -1.26 -6.33 4.15
N ILE A 107 -1.17 -6.13 2.84
CA ILE A 107 -2.29 -6.18 1.91
C ILE A 107 -1.88 -6.66 0.52
N ASN A 108 -2.80 -7.35 -0.19
CA ASN A 108 -2.59 -7.87 -1.54
C ASN A 108 -3.40 -7.11 -2.62
N ARG A 109 -3.76 -5.87 -2.37
CA ARG A 109 -4.44 -5.01 -3.35
C ARG A 109 -3.57 -3.82 -3.72
N PRO A 110 -3.82 -3.18 -4.87
CA PRO A 110 -3.22 -1.89 -5.16
C PRO A 110 -3.54 -0.85 -4.07
N VAL A 111 -2.60 0.03 -3.80
CA VAL A 111 -2.69 1.08 -2.79
C VAL A 111 -2.63 2.44 -3.47
N ASP A 112 -3.57 3.30 -3.15
CA ASP A 112 -3.41 4.73 -3.42
C ASP A 112 -2.59 5.35 -2.28
N MET A 113 -1.30 5.52 -2.51
CA MET A 113 -0.36 6.02 -1.49
C MET A 113 -0.78 7.37 -0.92
N VAL A 114 -1.28 8.28 -1.77
CA VAL A 114 -1.69 9.62 -1.36
C VAL A 114 -2.99 9.57 -0.57
N ALA A 115 -3.99 8.88 -1.10
CA ALA A 115 -5.30 8.78 -0.47
C ALA A 115 -5.28 8.01 0.86
N GLU A 116 -4.42 7.00 0.97
CA GLU A 116 -4.29 6.15 2.17
C GLU A 116 -3.20 6.64 3.12
N GLY A 117 -2.43 7.66 2.74
CA GLY A 117 -1.37 8.24 3.56
C GLY A 117 -0.22 7.25 3.78
N ILE A 118 0.16 6.51 2.75
CA ILE A 118 1.28 5.56 2.76
C ILE A 118 2.54 6.27 2.27
N ASP A 119 3.63 6.15 3.02
CA ASP A 119 4.92 6.76 2.69
C ASP A 119 5.74 5.87 1.75
N ILE A 120 5.70 4.55 1.97
CA ILE A 120 6.40 3.54 1.17
C ILE A 120 5.44 2.41 0.84
N ALA A 121 5.38 2.01 -0.43
CA ALA A 121 4.68 0.80 -0.85
C ALA A 121 5.65 -0.19 -1.47
N LEU A 122 5.77 -1.39 -0.89
CA LEU A 122 6.43 -2.51 -1.54
C LEU A 122 5.43 -3.15 -2.51
N VAL A 123 5.86 -3.33 -3.74
CA VAL A 123 5.03 -3.94 -4.78
C VAL A 123 5.82 -4.99 -5.55
N THR A 124 5.15 -6.04 -5.99
CA THR A 124 5.66 -6.93 -7.03
C THR A 124 5.12 -6.46 -8.37
N ALA A 125 6.00 -6.20 -9.32
CA ALA A 125 5.62 -5.77 -10.66
C ALA A 125 6.19 -6.73 -11.71
N SER A 126 5.37 -7.16 -12.64
CA SER A 126 5.78 -7.86 -13.85
C SER A 126 5.83 -6.84 -14.99
N GLY A 127 7.04 -6.41 -15.37
CA GLY A 127 7.24 -5.40 -16.41
C GLY A 127 7.37 -3.97 -15.87
N ALA A 128 7.22 -2.99 -16.78
CA ALA A 128 7.30 -1.58 -16.45
C ALA A 128 6.09 -1.14 -15.60
N LEU A 129 6.36 -0.34 -14.58
CA LEU A 129 5.29 0.35 -13.84
C LEU A 129 4.68 1.44 -14.74
N ALA A 130 3.38 1.68 -14.59
CA ALA A 130 2.70 2.77 -15.30
C ALA A 130 3.30 4.14 -14.92
N ASP A 131 3.22 5.08 -15.84
CA ASP A 131 3.65 6.46 -15.58
C ASP A 131 2.93 7.02 -14.36
N SER A 132 3.71 7.57 -13.46
CA SER A 132 3.25 8.04 -12.17
C SER A 132 4.17 9.16 -11.68
N THR A 133 3.66 10.05 -10.85
CA THR A 133 4.45 11.06 -10.14
C THR A 133 5.23 10.46 -8.96
N LEU A 134 5.04 9.18 -8.67
CA LEU A 134 5.72 8.48 -7.59
C LEU A 134 7.14 8.08 -8.02
N HIS A 135 8.07 8.21 -7.10
CA HIS A 135 9.41 7.68 -7.29
C HIS A 135 9.44 6.20 -6.93
N TYR A 136 10.04 5.38 -7.79
CA TYR A 136 10.25 3.99 -7.47
C TYR A 136 11.73 3.60 -7.48
N LYS A 137 12.07 2.62 -6.66
CA LYS A 137 13.39 2.00 -6.63
C LYS A 137 13.22 0.49 -6.72
N LYS A 138 13.85 -0.12 -7.73
CA LYS A 138 13.92 -1.57 -7.84
C LYS A 138 14.83 -2.10 -6.74
N LEU A 139 14.31 -2.94 -5.86
CA LEU A 139 15.06 -3.55 -4.78
C LEU A 139 15.65 -4.89 -5.19
N HIS A 140 14.87 -5.71 -5.90
CA HIS A 140 15.27 -7.05 -6.30
C HIS A 140 14.54 -7.50 -7.56
N THR A 141 15.08 -8.51 -8.22
CA THR A 141 14.41 -9.27 -9.30
C THR A 141 14.30 -10.71 -8.84
N GLN A 142 13.08 -11.25 -8.86
CA GLN A 142 12.86 -12.66 -8.61
C GLN A 142 12.35 -13.35 -9.87
N ALA A 143 12.68 -14.60 -10.05
CA ALA A 143 12.10 -15.45 -11.07
C ALA A 143 11.14 -16.42 -10.40
N ASP A 144 9.96 -16.59 -10.99
CA ASP A 144 9.08 -17.69 -10.63
C ASP A 144 9.63 -18.97 -11.26
N ILE A 145 9.61 -20.07 -10.53
CA ILE A 145 10.05 -21.37 -11.01
C ILE A 145 8.87 -22.35 -11.00
N LEU A 146 8.85 -23.23 -11.98
CA LEU A 146 7.91 -24.35 -12.01
C LEU A 146 8.38 -25.41 -11.04
N VAL A 147 7.47 -25.90 -10.21
CA VAL A 147 7.73 -26.96 -9.24
C VAL A 147 6.69 -28.05 -9.34
N ALA A 148 7.10 -29.28 -9.09
CA ALA A 148 6.20 -30.42 -8.99
C ALA A 148 6.67 -31.34 -7.86
N SER A 149 5.74 -32.04 -7.22
CA SER A 149 6.09 -33.07 -6.24
C SER A 149 6.68 -34.31 -6.93
N SER A 150 7.57 -35.00 -6.21
CA SER A 150 8.15 -36.27 -6.70
C SER A 150 7.07 -37.28 -7.06
N GLN A 151 5.97 -37.34 -6.30
CA GLN A 151 4.84 -38.20 -6.56
C GLN A 151 4.11 -37.86 -7.87
N TRP A 152 3.97 -36.55 -8.17
CA TRP A 152 3.37 -36.11 -9.42
C TRP A 152 4.27 -36.45 -10.60
N LEU A 153 5.58 -36.20 -10.51
CA LEU A 153 6.54 -36.53 -11.55
C LEU A 153 6.58 -38.03 -11.84
N ALA A 154 6.50 -38.88 -10.82
CA ALA A 154 6.45 -40.32 -11.01
C ALA A 154 5.21 -40.82 -11.78
N ARG A 155 4.08 -40.08 -11.67
CA ARG A 155 2.85 -40.38 -12.42
C ARG A 155 2.82 -39.76 -13.83
N HIS A 156 3.72 -38.83 -14.12
CA HIS A 156 3.79 -38.14 -15.40
C HIS A 156 5.21 -38.24 -16.03
N PRO A 157 5.72 -39.46 -16.26
CA PRO A 157 7.07 -39.66 -16.77
C PRO A 157 7.27 -39.11 -18.21
N GLN A 158 6.17 -38.84 -18.90
CA GLN A 158 6.17 -38.24 -20.24
C GLN A 158 6.55 -36.75 -20.26
N VAL A 159 6.47 -36.05 -19.10
CA VAL A 159 6.82 -34.62 -19.02
C VAL A 159 8.34 -34.50 -18.93
N LYS A 160 8.97 -34.13 -20.02
CA LYS A 160 10.43 -33.97 -20.14
C LYS A 160 10.82 -32.58 -20.69
N ALA A 161 9.89 -31.88 -21.32
CA ALA A 161 10.11 -30.57 -21.92
C ALA A 161 8.96 -29.61 -21.57
N ILE A 162 9.17 -28.32 -21.81
CA ILE A 162 8.18 -27.27 -21.55
C ILE A 162 6.89 -27.51 -22.34
N ASP A 163 7.00 -27.95 -23.57
CA ASP A 163 5.85 -28.21 -24.45
C ASP A 163 4.93 -29.32 -23.91
N ASP A 164 5.47 -30.27 -23.13
CA ASP A 164 4.69 -31.34 -22.54
C ASP A 164 3.73 -30.82 -21.45
N LEU A 165 3.99 -29.63 -20.88
CA LEU A 165 3.14 -29.01 -19.88
C LEU A 165 1.73 -28.66 -20.43
N ASN A 166 1.60 -28.47 -21.73
CA ASN A 166 0.30 -28.22 -22.38
C ASN A 166 -0.64 -29.45 -22.31
N ARG A 167 -0.15 -30.62 -21.91
CA ARG A 167 -0.87 -31.89 -21.90
C ARG A 167 -1.17 -32.39 -20.49
N VAL A 168 -0.85 -31.61 -19.47
CA VAL A 168 -1.02 -32.00 -18.08
C VAL A 168 -1.71 -30.88 -17.30
N ASP A 169 -2.40 -31.28 -16.25
CA ASP A 169 -3.03 -30.33 -15.34
C ASP A 169 -1.98 -29.62 -14.47
N GLY A 170 -2.18 -28.32 -14.30
CA GLY A 170 -1.29 -27.50 -13.49
C GLY A 170 -2.06 -26.49 -12.63
N ILE A 171 -1.42 -26.01 -11.59
CA ILE A 171 -1.94 -24.94 -10.74
C ILE A 171 -1.37 -23.62 -11.27
N LEU A 172 -2.27 -22.73 -11.67
CA LEU A 172 -1.91 -21.44 -12.22
C LEU A 172 -2.33 -20.33 -11.25
N ARG A 173 -1.46 -19.36 -11.08
CA ARG A 173 -1.83 -18.13 -10.39
C ARG A 173 -2.58 -17.23 -11.38
N LEU A 174 -3.83 -16.88 -11.08
CA LEU A 174 -4.56 -15.88 -11.84
C LEU A 174 -3.89 -14.52 -11.69
N THR A 175 -3.62 -13.87 -12.81
CA THR A 175 -3.21 -12.47 -12.83
C THR A 175 -4.43 -11.55 -12.74
N ASN A 176 -4.23 -10.31 -12.31
CA ASN A 176 -5.31 -9.31 -12.21
C ASN A 176 -6.05 -9.07 -13.55
N ASN A 177 -5.45 -9.44 -14.66
CA ASN A 177 -6.04 -9.31 -16.02
C ASN A 177 -6.78 -10.58 -16.46
N GLY A 178 -7.05 -11.53 -15.58
CA GLY A 178 -7.75 -12.77 -15.87
C GLY A 178 -6.97 -13.76 -16.75
N GLY A 179 -5.70 -13.49 -17.04
CA GLY A 179 -4.83 -14.39 -17.78
C GLY A 179 -4.33 -15.52 -16.90
N SER A 180 -4.38 -16.74 -17.40
CA SER A 180 -3.87 -17.95 -16.75
C SER A 180 -2.87 -18.65 -17.68
N GLN A 181 -1.76 -18.00 -17.96
CA GLN A 181 -0.70 -18.56 -18.83
C GLN A 181 0.65 -18.52 -18.10
N TRP A 182 1.39 -19.62 -18.25
CA TRP A 182 2.81 -19.59 -17.91
C TRP A 182 3.57 -18.95 -19.07
N GLN A 183 4.30 -17.91 -18.78
CA GLN A 183 5.31 -17.37 -19.69
C GLN A 183 6.66 -17.92 -19.22
N VAL A 184 7.22 -18.84 -19.96
CA VAL A 184 8.53 -19.42 -19.68
C VAL A 184 9.53 -18.74 -20.62
N ILE A 185 10.60 -18.20 -20.04
CA ILE A 185 11.68 -17.50 -20.75
C ILE A 185 12.86 -18.46 -20.86
#